data_fe85aaf4118b2ae99dd94bd77bbbad68
#
_entry.id   fe85aaf4118b2ae99dd94bd77bbbad68
#
_cell.length_a   1.000
_cell.length_b   1.000
_cell.length_c   1.000
_cell.angle_alpha   90.00
_cell.angle_beta   90.00
_cell.angle_gamma   90.00
#
_symmetry.space_group_name_H-M   'P 1'
#
loop_
_entity.id
_entity.type
_entity.pdbx_description
1 polymer ?
#
loop_
_entity_poly.entity_id
_entity_poly.type
_entity_poly.pdbx_seq_one_letter_code
_entity_poly.pdbx_strand_id
1 'polypeptide(L)'
;MGYSRRRRRWRKPSKGSWGNRIIATFILALLAWAFIPGLGPDLAGLSTKGAPKLTLPDWGKSADQILSESVQTDLVKAVAALPEGKWESASPYQRSQFGIRWADVDRNGCDTRNDILKRDLSQVHTKPGTRDCVVVFGEFTEPYTGRYQQFRKGAQTSSKVQIDHVVALSNAWKTGASRWDAKAREQFANDPLNLLAVDGSSNQDKQDSDAASWLPSNKGFHCQYVALQTAVKQKWQLWVTKEEKRAMAAVAASCPAQPLPAG
;
A
#
# COMPACT_ATOMS: atom_id res chain seq x y z
N MET A 1 -39.16 -23.93 -59.31
CA MET A 1 -38.07 -24.96 -59.19
C MET A 1 -36.96 -24.33 -58.40
N GLY A 2 -36.85 -24.64 -57.12
CA GLY A 2 -35.85 -24.02 -56.20
C GLY A 2 -34.89 -25.12 -55.71
N TYR A 3 -33.61 -24.96 -56.06
CA TYR A 3 -32.54 -25.86 -55.58
C TYR A 3 -32.00 -25.37 -54.23
N SER A 4 -32.26 -26.14 -53.18
CA SER A 4 -31.69 -25.98 -51.85
C SER A 4 -30.27 -26.56 -51.78
N ARG A 5 -29.22 -25.72 -51.63
CA ARG A 5 -27.86 -26.16 -51.34
C ARG A 5 -27.67 -26.33 -49.83
N ARG A 6 -27.62 -27.59 -49.36
CA ARG A 6 -27.14 -27.95 -48.02
C ARG A 6 -25.64 -27.71 -47.90
N ARG A 7 -25.23 -26.73 -47.02
CA ARG A 7 -23.84 -26.57 -46.62
C ARG A 7 -23.49 -27.63 -45.57
N ARG A 8 -22.55 -28.51 -45.87
CA ARG A 8 -21.91 -29.44 -44.91
C ARG A 8 -21.04 -28.62 -43.95
N ARG A 9 -21.35 -28.65 -42.65
CA ARG A 9 -20.45 -28.12 -41.60
C ARG A 9 -19.34 -29.15 -41.36
N TRP A 10 -18.11 -28.75 -41.65
CA TRP A 10 -16.90 -29.46 -41.24
C TRP A 10 -16.70 -29.23 -39.75
N ARG A 11 -16.73 -30.32 -38.93
CA ARG A 11 -16.31 -30.28 -37.53
C ARG A 11 -14.78 -30.31 -37.50
N LYS A 12 -14.15 -29.28 -36.88
CA LYS A 12 -12.71 -29.28 -36.56
C LYS A 12 -12.44 -30.32 -35.46
N PRO A 13 -11.37 -31.14 -35.56
CA PRO A 13 -11.02 -32.07 -34.48
C PRO A 13 -10.47 -31.26 -33.28
N SER A 14 -10.90 -31.63 -32.05
CA SER A 14 -10.46 -31.07 -30.80
C SER A 14 -9.01 -31.48 -30.53
N LYS A 15 -8.07 -30.56 -30.67
CA LYS A 15 -6.69 -30.72 -30.19
C LYS A 15 -6.68 -30.45 -28.67
N GLY A 16 -6.73 -31.49 -27.83
CA GLY A 16 -6.77 -31.24 -26.39
C GLY A 16 -6.58 -32.42 -25.44
N SER A 17 -6.28 -33.64 -25.90
CA SER A 17 -6.20 -34.74 -24.93
C SER A 17 -4.85 -35.48 -24.84
N TRP A 18 -3.95 -35.30 -25.78
CA TRP A 18 -2.69 -36.05 -25.80
C TRP A 18 -1.62 -35.41 -24.89
N GLY A 19 -1.51 -34.08 -24.88
CA GLY A 19 -0.52 -33.36 -24.03
C GLY A 19 -0.74 -33.59 -22.54
N ASN A 20 -1.99 -33.53 -22.10
CA ASN A 20 -2.33 -33.72 -20.66
C ASN A 20 -2.08 -35.16 -20.18
N ARG A 21 -2.22 -36.15 -21.04
CA ARG A 21 -1.93 -37.57 -20.69
C ARG A 21 -0.44 -37.82 -20.56
N ILE A 22 0.41 -37.20 -21.40
CA ILE A 22 1.86 -37.32 -21.34
C ILE A 22 2.38 -36.66 -20.06
N ILE A 23 1.90 -35.46 -19.70
CA ILE A 23 2.28 -34.75 -18.47
C ILE A 23 1.88 -35.54 -17.22
N ALA A 24 0.66 -36.09 -17.20
CA ALA A 24 0.19 -36.90 -16.07
C ALA A 24 1.02 -38.18 -15.88
N THR A 25 1.44 -38.82 -16.98
CA THR A 25 2.28 -40.04 -16.94
C THR A 25 3.70 -39.72 -16.43
N PHE A 26 4.27 -38.57 -16.85
CA PHE A 26 5.58 -38.13 -16.35
C PHE A 26 5.55 -37.79 -14.85
N ILE A 27 4.49 -37.13 -14.36
CA ILE A 27 4.33 -36.81 -12.93
C ILE A 27 4.16 -38.09 -12.10
N LEU A 28 3.39 -39.05 -12.56
CA LEU A 28 3.23 -40.34 -11.88
C LEU A 28 4.53 -41.17 -11.88
N ALA A 29 5.29 -41.12 -12.96
CA ALA A 29 6.59 -41.81 -13.05
C ALA A 29 7.62 -41.18 -12.10
N LEU A 30 7.64 -39.83 -11.97
CA LEU A 30 8.51 -39.11 -11.03
C LEU A 30 8.10 -39.39 -9.57
N LEU A 31 6.82 -39.46 -9.26
CA LEU A 31 6.34 -39.81 -7.93
C LEU A 31 6.66 -41.28 -7.59
N ALA A 32 6.47 -42.21 -8.53
CA ALA A 32 6.86 -43.60 -8.33
C ALA A 32 8.38 -43.76 -8.12
N TRP A 33 9.20 -43.03 -8.88
CA TRP A 33 10.66 -43.02 -8.72
C TRP A 33 11.08 -42.46 -7.36
N ALA A 34 10.38 -41.46 -6.81
CA ALA A 34 10.69 -40.83 -5.53
C ALA A 34 10.23 -41.63 -4.29
N PHE A 35 9.16 -42.46 -4.43
CA PHE A 35 8.52 -43.13 -3.28
C PHE A 35 8.61 -44.65 -3.29
N ILE A 36 9.16 -45.30 -4.34
CA ILE A 36 9.35 -46.76 -4.34
C ILE A 36 10.75 -47.06 -3.79
N PRO A 37 10.88 -47.81 -2.66
CA PRO A 37 12.18 -48.20 -2.11
C PRO A 37 13.04 -48.92 -3.17
N GLY A 38 14.25 -48.42 -3.38
CA GLY A 38 15.23 -49.01 -4.31
C GLY A 38 15.20 -48.47 -5.75
N LEU A 39 14.31 -47.55 -6.11
CA LEU A 39 14.26 -46.93 -7.43
C LEU A 39 14.64 -45.43 -7.44
N GLY A 40 14.57 -44.77 -6.29
CA GLY A 40 14.92 -43.35 -6.14
C GLY A 40 16.35 -43.14 -5.60
N PRO A 41 16.85 -41.89 -5.59
CA PRO A 41 18.12 -41.58 -4.98
C PRO A 41 18.08 -41.89 -3.48
N ASP A 42 19.15 -42.51 -2.98
CA ASP A 42 19.27 -42.85 -1.56
C ASP A 42 19.42 -41.54 -0.75
N LEU A 43 18.35 -41.07 -0.12
CA LEU A 43 18.30 -39.85 0.69
C LEU A 43 18.75 -40.07 2.13
N ALA A 44 19.07 -41.31 2.50
CA ALA A 44 19.48 -41.65 3.87
C ALA A 44 20.83 -41.01 4.27
N GLY A 45 21.62 -40.53 3.32
CA GLY A 45 22.90 -39.86 3.56
C GLY A 45 22.84 -38.32 3.63
N LEU A 46 21.70 -37.68 3.42
CA LEU A 46 21.56 -36.23 3.57
C LEU A 46 21.48 -35.87 5.06
N SER A 47 22.63 -35.62 5.67
CA SER A 47 22.75 -35.05 7.02
C SER A 47 21.99 -33.73 7.07
N THR A 48 20.99 -33.62 7.94
CA THR A 48 20.18 -32.42 8.18
C THR A 48 20.94 -31.28 8.90
N LYS A 49 22.28 -31.39 9.03
CA LYS A 49 23.12 -30.32 9.55
C LYS A 49 23.40 -29.32 8.43
N GLY A 50 22.58 -28.27 8.35
CA GLY A 50 22.82 -27.11 7.48
C GLY A 50 21.85 -26.93 6.30
N ALA A 51 20.77 -27.69 6.21
CA ALA A 51 19.71 -27.32 5.25
C ALA A 51 19.15 -25.95 5.63
N PRO A 52 19.14 -24.97 4.71
CA PRO A 52 18.46 -23.70 4.97
C PRO A 52 17.01 -24.04 5.34
N LYS A 53 16.54 -23.55 6.49
CA LYS A 53 15.11 -23.64 6.84
C LYS A 53 14.34 -23.07 5.67
N LEU A 54 13.62 -23.92 4.94
CA LEU A 54 12.68 -23.46 3.91
C LEU A 54 11.57 -22.71 4.66
N THR A 55 11.76 -21.41 4.81
CA THR A 55 10.69 -20.56 5.36
C THR A 55 9.60 -20.52 4.31
N LEU A 56 8.47 -21.13 4.62
CA LEU A 56 7.28 -20.98 3.79
C LEU A 56 6.99 -19.48 3.60
N PRO A 57 6.57 -19.06 2.40
CA PRO A 57 6.19 -17.68 2.18
C PRO A 57 5.18 -17.22 3.24
N ASP A 58 5.32 -15.99 3.72
CA ASP A 58 4.52 -15.43 4.83
C ASP A 58 3.00 -15.33 4.56
N TRP A 59 2.53 -15.71 3.37
CA TRP A 59 1.12 -15.62 2.99
C TRP A 59 0.15 -16.47 3.85
N GLY A 60 0.64 -17.42 4.64
CA GLY A 60 -0.14 -18.20 5.60
C GLY A 60 -0.05 -17.72 7.05
N LYS A 61 0.87 -16.82 7.40
CA LYS A 61 1.06 -16.35 8.77
C LYS A 61 0.09 -15.25 9.17
N SER A 62 -0.30 -15.20 10.45
CA SER A 62 -0.99 -14.05 11.02
C SER A 62 -0.03 -12.88 11.25
N ALA A 63 -0.59 -11.66 11.49
CA ALA A 63 0.22 -10.51 11.86
C ALA A 63 1.08 -10.79 13.10
N ASP A 64 0.49 -11.37 14.14
CA ASP A 64 1.19 -11.68 15.39
C ASP A 64 2.35 -12.67 15.20
N GLN A 65 2.18 -13.67 14.34
CA GLN A 65 3.26 -14.60 14.00
C GLN A 65 4.40 -13.89 13.28
N ILE A 66 4.10 -13.03 12.29
CA ILE A 66 5.12 -12.25 11.56
C ILE A 66 5.87 -11.35 12.54
N LEU A 67 5.15 -10.60 13.38
CA LEU A 67 5.74 -9.62 14.30
C LEU A 67 6.57 -10.30 15.41
N SER A 68 6.13 -11.44 15.94
CA SER A 68 6.88 -12.17 16.99
C SER A 68 8.16 -12.83 16.47
N GLU A 69 8.18 -13.24 15.20
CA GLU A 69 9.35 -13.84 14.57
C GLU A 69 10.35 -12.79 14.03
N SER A 70 9.95 -11.51 13.96
CA SER A 70 10.75 -10.43 13.40
C SER A 70 11.72 -9.83 14.41
N VAL A 71 12.77 -9.18 13.90
CA VAL A 71 13.64 -8.32 14.72
C VAL A 71 12.79 -7.21 15.34
N GLN A 72 12.87 -7.06 16.67
CA GLN A 72 12.02 -6.14 17.45
C GLN A 72 12.47 -4.68 17.32
N THR A 73 12.30 -4.11 16.13
CA THR A 73 12.54 -2.68 15.87
C THR A 73 11.39 -1.82 16.40
N ASP A 74 11.60 -0.51 16.47
CA ASP A 74 10.54 0.41 16.91
C ASP A 74 9.33 0.39 15.97
N LEU A 75 9.56 0.23 14.65
CA LEU A 75 8.47 0.08 13.69
C LEU A 75 7.68 -1.22 13.93
N VAL A 76 8.35 -2.36 14.14
CA VAL A 76 7.70 -3.64 14.42
C VAL A 76 6.85 -3.56 15.70
N LYS A 77 7.41 -3.01 16.78
CA LYS A 77 6.68 -2.78 18.03
C LYS A 77 5.49 -1.85 17.87
N ALA A 78 5.66 -0.78 17.09
CA ALA A 78 4.61 0.19 16.83
C ALA A 78 3.44 -0.41 16.04
N VAL A 79 3.73 -1.22 15.00
CA VAL A 79 2.70 -1.95 14.25
C VAL A 79 2.00 -2.97 15.15
N ALA A 80 2.74 -3.70 16.00
CA ALA A 80 2.16 -4.64 16.97
C ALA A 80 1.15 -3.96 17.91
N ALA A 81 1.47 -2.75 18.36
CA ALA A 81 0.65 -1.96 19.29
C ALA A 81 -0.63 -1.37 18.66
N LEU A 82 -0.77 -1.36 17.32
CA LEU A 82 -2.00 -0.85 16.70
C LEU A 82 -3.21 -1.73 17.06
N PRO A 83 -4.30 -1.13 17.55
CA PRO A 83 -5.51 -1.87 17.87
C PRO A 83 -6.14 -2.46 16.60
N GLU A 84 -6.68 -3.66 16.70
CA GLU A 84 -7.43 -4.29 15.62
C GLU A 84 -8.93 -4.04 15.77
N GLY A 85 -9.58 -3.82 14.62
CA GLY A 85 -11.03 -3.65 14.55
C GLY A 85 -11.57 -3.95 13.15
N LYS A 86 -12.89 -3.97 13.04
CA LYS A 86 -13.55 -4.04 11.73
C LYS A 86 -13.79 -2.62 11.20
N TRP A 87 -13.95 -2.49 9.90
CA TRP A 87 -14.46 -1.25 9.33
C TRP A 87 -15.86 -0.97 9.88
N GLU A 88 -15.99 0.15 10.54
CA GLU A 88 -17.20 0.52 11.23
C GLU A 88 -17.37 2.04 11.21
N SER A 89 -18.56 2.50 10.89
CA SER A 89 -18.88 3.93 10.94
C SER A 89 -20.33 4.15 11.33
N ALA A 90 -20.58 5.17 12.13
CA ALA A 90 -21.92 5.52 12.57
C ALA A 90 -22.82 6.07 11.44
N SER A 91 -22.20 6.55 10.35
CA SER A 91 -22.88 7.11 9.18
C SER A 91 -22.01 7.02 7.93
N PRO A 92 -22.58 7.17 6.72
CA PRO A 92 -21.81 7.21 5.48
C PRO A 92 -20.73 8.31 5.50
N TYR A 93 -19.57 8.01 4.96
CA TYR A 93 -18.49 8.98 4.82
C TYR A 93 -18.89 10.13 3.89
N GLN A 94 -18.57 11.34 4.32
CA GLN A 94 -18.66 12.55 3.50
C GLN A 94 -17.40 13.39 3.72
N ARG A 95 -16.75 13.83 2.66
CA ARG A 95 -15.53 14.65 2.75
C ARG A 95 -15.75 15.94 3.56
N SER A 96 -16.94 16.53 3.48
CA SER A 96 -17.32 17.74 4.22
C SER A 96 -17.25 17.57 5.75
N GLN A 97 -17.33 16.36 6.26
CA GLN A 97 -17.20 16.06 7.69
C GLN A 97 -15.80 16.36 8.25
N PHE A 98 -14.82 16.52 7.38
CA PHE A 98 -13.43 16.84 7.75
C PHE A 98 -13.09 18.33 7.60
N GLY A 99 -14.09 19.20 7.65
CA GLY A 99 -13.91 20.64 7.68
C GLY A 99 -13.34 21.24 6.40
N ILE A 100 -12.72 22.41 6.57
CA ILE A 100 -12.16 23.19 5.47
C ILE A 100 -10.94 22.47 4.86
N ARG A 101 -10.98 22.32 3.54
CA ARG A 101 -9.83 21.77 2.81
C ARG A 101 -8.66 22.75 2.90
N TRP A 102 -7.50 22.25 3.35
CA TRP A 102 -6.27 23.00 3.47
C TRP A 102 -6.36 24.20 4.44
N ALA A 103 -7.10 24.01 5.55
CA ALA A 103 -7.16 25.02 6.60
C ALA A 103 -5.75 25.35 7.13
N ASP A 104 -5.49 26.61 7.42
CA ASP A 104 -4.28 27.07 8.11
C ASP A 104 -4.41 26.70 9.61
N VAL A 105 -4.08 25.44 9.94
CA VAL A 105 -4.27 24.90 11.30
C VAL A 105 -3.17 25.30 12.27
N ASP A 106 -1.98 25.62 11.77
CA ASP A 106 -0.83 26.08 12.57
C ASP A 106 -0.76 27.61 12.65
N ARG A 107 -1.63 28.32 11.92
CA ARG A 107 -1.76 29.79 11.89
C ARG A 107 -0.49 30.51 11.42
N ASN A 108 0.25 29.88 10.50
CA ASN A 108 1.44 30.51 9.91
C ASN A 108 1.09 31.53 8.79
N GLY A 109 -0.20 31.59 8.41
CA GLY A 109 -0.72 32.48 7.35
C GLY A 109 -0.72 31.88 5.97
N CYS A 110 -0.27 30.63 5.82
CA CYS A 110 -0.34 29.85 4.58
C CYS A 110 -1.40 28.73 4.70
N ASP A 111 -1.93 28.26 3.59
CA ASP A 111 -2.77 27.07 3.61
C ASP A 111 -1.89 25.80 3.70
N THR A 112 -2.42 24.77 4.38
CA THR A 112 -1.70 23.50 4.61
C THR A 112 -1.17 22.88 3.31
N ARG A 113 -1.88 22.99 2.17
CA ARG A 113 -1.37 22.47 0.90
C ARG A 113 -0.07 23.10 0.49
N ASN A 114 0.05 24.43 0.61
CA ASN A 114 1.27 25.14 0.27
C ASN A 114 2.41 24.83 1.25
N ASP A 115 2.10 24.59 2.52
CA ASP A 115 3.11 24.18 3.51
C ASP A 115 3.69 22.80 3.17
N ILE A 116 2.83 21.84 2.81
CA ILE A 116 3.29 20.52 2.36
C ILE A 116 4.10 20.61 1.05
N LEU A 117 3.67 21.43 0.09
CA LEU A 117 4.46 21.65 -1.13
C LEU A 117 5.83 22.24 -0.81
N LYS A 118 5.93 23.19 0.13
CA LYS A 118 7.22 23.75 0.55
C LYS A 118 8.10 22.72 1.26
N ARG A 119 7.51 21.85 2.08
CA ARG A 119 8.22 20.81 2.81
C ARG A 119 8.80 19.74 1.88
N ASP A 120 7.99 19.29 0.90
CA ASP A 120 8.28 18.09 0.12
C ASP A 120 9.01 18.36 -1.19
N LEU A 121 8.98 19.60 -1.70
CA LEU A 121 9.66 19.96 -2.93
C LEU A 121 10.99 20.67 -2.65
N SER A 122 11.93 20.49 -3.55
CA SER A 122 13.16 21.29 -3.67
C SER A 122 13.00 22.39 -4.72
N GLN A 123 13.94 23.33 -4.80
CA GLN A 123 13.92 24.44 -5.75
C GLN A 123 12.58 25.18 -5.77
N VAL A 124 12.02 25.41 -4.59
CA VAL A 124 10.68 26.01 -4.44
C VAL A 124 10.70 27.46 -4.84
N HIS A 125 9.79 27.85 -5.75
CA HIS A 125 9.50 29.26 -6.05
C HIS A 125 8.09 29.58 -5.59
N THR A 126 7.94 30.75 -4.98
CA THR A 126 6.65 31.26 -4.49
C THR A 126 6.19 32.45 -5.32
N LYS A 127 4.89 32.71 -5.32
CA LYS A 127 4.30 33.86 -6.00
C LYS A 127 4.63 35.14 -5.23
N PRO A 128 5.24 36.18 -5.88
CA PRO A 128 5.47 37.47 -5.26
C PRO A 128 4.20 38.07 -4.64
N GLY A 129 4.35 38.74 -3.51
CA GLY A 129 3.24 39.43 -2.81
C GLY A 129 2.31 38.51 -2.03
N THR A 130 2.65 37.21 -1.86
CA THR A 130 1.85 36.25 -1.09
C THR A 130 2.52 35.87 0.24
N ARG A 131 3.44 36.66 0.76
CA ARG A 131 4.25 36.36 1.95
C ARG A 131 4.91 34.97 1.87
N ASP A 132 5.40 34.64 0.68
CA ASP A 132 6.00 33.34 0.33
C ASP A 132 5.11 32.12 0.56
N CYS A 133 3.79 32.30 0.73
CA CYS A 133 2.87 31.21 0.94
C CYS A 133 2.59 30.39 -0.33
N VAL A 134 2.30 31.07 -1.46
CA VAL A 134 1.78 30.36 -2.63
C VAL A 134 2.92 29.78 -3.48
N VAL A 135 3.13 28.48 -3.42
CA VAL A 135 4.09 27.75 -4.25
C VAL A 135 3.63 27.75 -5.72
N VAL A 136 4.49 28.16 -6.64
CA VAL A 136 4.23 28.18 -8.09
C VAL A 136 5.08 27.19 -8.87
N PHE A 137 6.22 26.80 -8.32
CA PHE A 137 7.14 25.83 -8.89
C PHE A 137 7.89 25.08 -7.79
N GLY A 138 8.29 23.85 -8.07
CA GLY A 138 9.21 23.05 -7.27
C GLY A 138 9.45 21.71 -7.94
N GLU A 139 10.44 20.97 -7.42
CA GLU A 139 10.90 19.70 -7.97
C GLU A 139 11.03 18.67 -6.86
N PHE A 140 10.81 17.40 -7.16
CA PHE A 140 11.01 16.31 -6.20
C PHE A 140 11.14 14.96 -6.88
N THR A 141 11.74 14.01 -6.17
CA THR A 141 11.58 12.59 -6.50
C THR A 141 10.31 12.11 -5.84
N GLU A 142 9.32 11.83 -6.64
CA GLU A 142 7.98 11.49 -6.22
C GLU A 142 7.98 10.13 -5.48
N PRO A 143 7.49 10.05 -4.24
CA PRO A 143 7.71 8.89 -3.41
C PRO A 143 6.97 7.62 -3.89
N TYR A 144 5.79 7.73 -4.49
CA TYR A 144 4.98 6.58 -4.85
C TYR A 144 5.47 5.82 -6.08
N THR A 145 6.13 6.50 -7.01
CA THR A 145 6.70 5.89 -8.22
C THR A 145 8.22 5.91 -8.25
N GLY A 146 8.85 6.74 -7.43
CA GLY A 146 10.30 6.98 -7.44
C GLY A 146 10.78 7.83 -8.63
N ARG A 147 9.87 8.47 -9.36
CA ARG A 147 10.20 9.27 -10.54
C ARG A 147 10.45 10.72 -10.18
N TYR A 148 11.37 11.36 -10.88
CA TYR A 148 11.53 12.80 -10.82
C TYR A 148 10.31 13.50 -11.43
N GLN A 149 9.79 14.50 -10.73
CA GLN A 149 8.64 15.27 -11.15
C GLN A 149 8.78 16.75 -10.81
N GLN A 150 8.23 17.62 -11.66
CA GLN A 150 8.13 19.04 -11.42
C GLN A 150 6.68 19.43 -11.09
N PHE A 151 6.51 20.20 -10.04
CA PHE A 151 5.28 20.92 -9.77
C PHE A 151 5.30 22.27 -10.48
N ARG A 152 4.26 22.58 -11.24
CA ARG A 152 3.98 23.91 -11.80
C ARG A 152 2.54 24.26 -11.51
N LYS A 153 2.32 25.39 -10.84
CA LYS A 153 0.96 25.85 -10.54
C LYS A 153 0.26 26.28 -11.83
N GLY A 154 -0.91 25.73 -12.10
CA GLY A 154 -1.72 26.05 -13.28
C GLY A 154 -2.98 25.20 -13.33
N ALA A 155 -3.96 25.62 -14.13
CA ALA A 155 -5.26 24.95 -14.23
C ALA A 155 -5.15 23.48 -14.69
N GLN A 156 -4.20 23.17 -15.56
CA GLN A 156 -4.00 21.82 -16.12
C GLN A 156 -2.80 21.07 -15.52
N THR A 157 -1.98 21.74 -14.71
CA THR A 157 -0.72 21.19 -14.21
C THR A 157 -0.73 20.90 -12.72
N SER A 158 -1.49 21.67 -11.93
CA SER A 158 -1.55 21.49 -10.48
C SER A 158 -2.09 20.12 -10.05
N SER A 159 -2.89 19.46 -10.88
CA SER A 159 -3.44 18.12 -10.61
C SER A 159 -2.42 16.99 -10.78
N LYS A 160 -1.28 17.26 -11.46
CA LYS A 160 -0.22 16.27 -11.64
C LYS A 160 0.53 15.97 -10.33
N VAL A 161 0.57 16.96 -9.42
CA VAL A 161 1.09 16.79 -8.06
C VAL A 161 -0.04 17.06 -7.08
N GLN A 162 -0.42 16.05 -6.33
CA GLN A 162 -1.49 16.14 -5.33
C GLN A 162 -0.89 16.03 -3.93
N ILE A 163 -1.61 16.52 -2.94
CA ILE A 163 -1.32 16.22 -1.53
C ILE A 163 -2.24 15.08 -1.13
N ASP A 164 -1.64 13.93 -0.88
CA ASP A 164 -2.34 12.75 -0.40
C ASP A 164 -2.45 12.74 1.13
N HIS A 165 -3.53 12.14 1.63
CA HIS A 165 -3.63 11.70 3.00
C HIS A 165 -3.10 10.26 3.07
N VAL A 166 -1.92 10.04 3.66
CA VAL A 166 -1.27 8.71 3.76
C VAL A 166 -2.21 7.68 4.37
N VAL A 167 -2.95 8.07 5.42
CA VAL A 167 -4.16 7.40 5.89
C VAL A 167 -5.35 8.18 5.32
N ALA A 168 -6.00 7.64 4.31
CA ALA A 168 -7.10 8.30 3.61
C ALA A 168 -8.25 8.67 4.56
N LEU A 169 -8.90 9.80 4.32
CA LEU A 169 -9.98 10.31 5.19
C LEU A 169 -11.14 9.32 5.30
N SER A 170 -11.48 8.61 4.22
CA SER A 170 -12.51 7.57 4.25
C SER A 170 -12.06 6.33 5.03
N ASN A 171 -10.78 5.94 4.97
CA ASN A 171 -10.22 4.90 5.82
C ASN A 171 -10.29 5.32 7.30
N ALA A 172 -9.80 6.52 7.64
CA ALA A 172 -9.87 7.05 8.99
C ALA A 172 -11.31 7.10 9.52
N TRP A 173 -12.28 7.48 8.67
CA TRP A 173 -13.70 7.47 9.03
C TRP A 173 -14.18 6.10 9.51
N LYS A 174 -13.81 5.05 8.77
CA LYS A 174 -14.17 3.66 9.04
C LYS A 174 -13.38 3.05 10.20
N THR A 175 -12.27 3.68 10.61
CA THR A 175 -11.35 3.18 11.65
C THR A 175 -11.25 4.08 12.88
N GLY A 176 -12.24 4.95 13.12
CA GLY A 176 -12.33 5.73 14.36
C GLY A 176 -12.83 7.16 14.20
N ALA A 177 -12.45 7.86 13.11
CA ALA A 177 -12.71 9.28 12.95
C ALA A 177 -14.21 9.66 12.88
N SER A 178 -15.08 8.71 12.55
CA SER A 178 -16.54 8.93 12.57
C SER A 178 -17.08 9.28 13.98
N ARG A 179 -16.30 8.94 15.02
CA ARG A 179 -16.65 9.19 16.45
C ARG A 179 -16.04 10.48 17.00
N TRP A 180 -15.14 11.14 16.23
CA TRP A 180 -14.50 12.39 16.69
C TRP A 180 -15.43 13.58 16.54
N ASP A 181 -15.10 14.67 17.23
CA ASP A 181 -15.72 15.96 16.98
C ASP A 181 -15.24 16.58 15.64
N ALA A 182 -15.91 17.62 15.20
CA ALA A 182 -15.60 18.26 13.92
C ALA A 182 -14.20 18.89 13.91
N LYS A 183 -13.74 19.41 15.05
CA LYS A 183 -12.42 20.03 15.19
C LYS A 183 -11.31 19.01 15.05
N ALA A 184 -11.42 17.86 15.71
CA ALA A 184 -10.44 16.78 15.58
C ALA A 184 -10.36 16.24 14.14
N ARG A 185 -11.50 16.11 13.45
CA ARG A 185 -11.51 15.71 12.04
C ARG A 185 -10.84 16.75 11.13
N GLU A 186 -11.07 18.03 11.34
CA GLU A 186 -10.38 19.08 10.57
C GLU A 186 -8.87 19.09 10.82
N GLN A 187 -8.46 18.94 12.07
CA GLN A 187 -7.04 18.82 12.44
C GLN A 187 -6.39 17.61 11.78
N PHE A 188 -7.03 16.43 11.81
CA PHE A 188 -6.54 15.24 11.13
C PHE A 188 -6.38 15.45 9.62
N ALA A 189 -7.36 16.08 8.99
CA ALA A 189 -7.33 16.32 7.53
C ALA A 189 -6.25 17.33 7.11
N ASN A 190 -5.71 18.09 8.05
CA ASN A 190 -4.66 19.09 7.83
C ASN A 190 -3.39 18.78 8.63
N ASP A 191 -3.26 17.56 9.19
CA ASP A 191 -2.06 17.14 9.92
C ASP A 191 -0.90 16.89 8.97
N PRO A 192 0.21 17.64 9.07
CA PRO A 192 1.38 17.46 8.21
C PRO A 192 1.94 16.03 8.24
N LEU A 193 1.82 15.30 9.36
CA LEU A 193 2.26 13.90 9.45
C LEU A 193 1.48 13.00 8.49
N ASN A 194 0.20 13.29 8.25
CA ASN A 194 -0.68 12.52 7.37
C ASN A 194 -0.66 13.00 5.91
N LEU A 195 0.09 14.04 5.59
CA LEU A 195 0.06 14.69 4.28
C LEU A 195 1.38 14.50 3.54
N LEU A 196 1.31 14.21 2.23
CA LEU A 196 2.47 13.96 1.38
C LEU A 196 2.23 14.46 -0.05
N ALA A 197 3.20 15.18 -0.62
CA ALA A 197 3.16 15.52 -2.04
C ALA A 197 3.50 14.28 -2.89
N VAL A 198 2.62 13.94 -3.83
CA VAL A 198 2.71 12.69 -4.60
C VAL A 198 2.26 12.89 -6.04
N ASP A 199 2.56 11.91 -6.91
CA ASP A 199 2.00 11.83 -8.26
C ASP A 199 0.48 11.73 -8.23
N GLY A 200 -0.18 12.57 -9.03
CA GLY A 200 -1.64 12.64 -9.05
C GLY A 200 -2.31 11.36 -9.54
N SER A 201 -1.70 10.63 -10.48
CA SER A 201 -2.27 9.38 -10.97
C SER A 201 -2.16 8.27 -9.93
N SER A 202 -1.01 8.15 -9.28
CA SER A 202 -0.80 7.17 -8.19
C SER A 202 -1.72 7.43 -7.00
N ASN A 203 -1.99 8.71 -6.70
CA ASN A 203 -2.94 9.06 -5.65
C ASN A 203 -4.39 8.68 -6.03
N GLN A 204 -4.75 8.84 -7.31
CA GLN A 204 -6.06 8.40 -7.80
C GLN A 204 -6.19 6.87 -7.78
N ASP A 205 -5.12 6.13 -8.10
CA ASP A 205 -5.11 4.66 -8.02
C ASP A 205 -5.21 4.17 -6.57
N LYS A 206 -4.56 4.86 -5.63
CA LYS A 206 -4.62 4.55 -4.20
C LYS A 206 -6.04 4.72 -3.64
N GLN A 207 -6.74 5.79 -4.00
CA GLN A 207 -8.09 6.11 -3.48
C GLN A 207 -8.13 6.11 -1.93
N ASP A 208 -9.03 5.31 -1.34
CA ASP A 208 -9.16 5.12 0.11
C ASP A 208 -8.58 3.78 0.61
N SER A 209 -7.73 3.16 -0.20
CA SER A 209 -7.09 1.89 0.12
C SER A 209 -6.19 1.99 1.36
N ASP A 210 -6.16 0.89 2.11
CA ASP A 210 -5.19 0.63 3.17
C ASP A 210 -3.98 -0.16 2.65
N ALA A 211 -3.02 -0.48 3.54
CA ALA A 211 -1.82 -1.21 3.18
C ALA A 211 -2.07 -2.65 2.70
N ALA A 212 -3.24 -3.23 2.98
CA ALA A 212 -3.60 -4.55 2.48
C ALA A 212 -4.02 -4.53 1.01
N SER A 213 -4.56 -3.39 0.57
CA SER A 213 -5.15 -3.25 -0.77
C SER A 213 -4.26 -2.49 -1.73
N TRP A 214 -3.39 -1.62 -1.22
CA TRP A 214 -2.50 -0.81 -2.04
C TRP A 214 -1.19 -0.47 -1.31
N LEU A 215 -0.09 -0.59 -2.04
CA LEU A 215 1.22 -0.07 -1.66
C LEU A 215 1.83 0.69 -2.85
N PRO A 216 2.68 1.70 -2.61
CA PRO A 216 3.40 2.40 -3.67
C PRO A 216 4.09 1.45 -4.66
N SER A 217 4.11 1.76 -5.95
CA SER A 217 4.86 0.97 -6.93
C SER A 217 6.39 1.06 -6.70
N ASN A 218 6.84 2.13 -6.06
CA ASN A 218 8.20 2.30 -5.57
C ASN A 218 8.42 1.45 -4.29
N LYS A 219 8.94 0.25 -4.45
CA LYS A 219 9.24 -0.65 -3.32
C LYS A 219 10.22 -0.05 -2.32
N GLY A 220 11.12 0.85 -2.76
CA GLY A 220 12.05 1.56 -1.88
C GLY A 220 11.36 2.47 -0.86
N PHE A 221 10.10 2.85 -1.11
CA PHE A 221 9.31 3.69 -0.22
C PHE A 221 8.40 2.91 0.73
N HIS A 222 8.25 1.59 0.59
CA HIS A 222 7.32 0.79 1.41
C HIS A 222 7.60 0.93 2.91
N CYS A 223 8.85 0.90 3.32
CA CYS A 223 9.23 1.03 4.74
C CYS A 223 8.77 2.38 5.31
N GLN A 224 9.08 3.47 4.62
CA GLN A 224 8.68 4.80 5.05
C GLN A 224 7.17 5.00 4.98
N TYR A 225 6.51 4.46 3.96
CA TYR A 225 5.05 4.53 3.81
C TYR A 225 4.32 3.85 4.98
N VAL A 226 4.72 2.62 5.35
CA VAL A 226 4.13 1.91 6.48
C VAL A 226 4.50 2.58 7.82
N ALA A 227 5.70 3.14 7.95
CA ALA A 227 6.09 3.90 9.14
C ALA A 227 5.22 5.17 9.31
N LEU A 228 4.94 5.90 8.21
CA LEU A 228 4.02 7.05 8.22
C LEU A 228 2.60 6.63 8.62
N GLN A 229 2.04 5.59 7.99
CA GLN A 229 0.71 5.10 8.33
C GLN A 229 0.62 4.67 9.80
N THR A 230 1.66 3.99 10.30
CA THR A 230 1.73 3.55 11.69
C THR A 230 1.74 4.75 12.64
N ALA A 231 2.60 5.74 12.40
CA ALA A 231 2.71 6.94 13.24
C ALA A 231 1.39 7.75 13.23
N VAL A 232 0.77 7.92 12.08
CA VAL A 232 -0.54 8.60 11.96
C VAL A 232 -1.62 7.86 12.74
N LYS A 233 -1.71 6.53 12.57
CA LYS A 233 -2.73 5.74 13.29
C LYS A 233 -2.51 5.74 14.78
N GLN A 234 -1.28 5.69 15.27
CA GLN A 234 -0.97 5.83 16.70
C GLN A 234 -1.35 7.20 17.24
N LYS A 235 -0.91 8.29 16.57
CA LYS A 235 -1.23 9.66 16.98
C LYS A 235 -2.71 9.91 17.10
N TRP A 236 -3.50 9.40 16.16
CA TRP A 236 -4.93 9.64 16.05
C TRP A 236 -5.80 8.52 16.62
N GLN A 237 -5.19 7.52 17.27
CA GLN A 237 -5.88 6.38 17.90
C GLN A 237 -6.83 5.66 16.95
N LEU A 238 -6.42 5.53 15.70
CA LEU A 238 -7.14 4.77 14.69
C LEU A 238 -6.78 3.28 14.80
N TRP A 239 -7.75 2.42 14.54
CA TRP A 239 -7.47 0.98 14.45
C TRP A 239 -7.15 0.54 13.02
N VAL A 240 -6.68 -0.69 12.88
CA VAL A 240 -6.42 -1.38 11.63
C VAL A 240 -7.33 -2.59 11.48
N THR A 241 -7.63 -3.00 10.25
CA THR A 241 -8.23 -4.31 10.03
C THR A 241 -7.18 -5.40 10.21
N LYS A 242 -7.61 -6.66 10.38
CA LYS A 242 -6.70 -7.80 10.47
C LYS A 242 -5.82 -7.93 9.21
N GLU A 243 -6.40 -7.70 8.05
CA GLU A 243 -5.73 -7.74 6.74
C GLU A 243 -4.70 -6.62 6.64
N GLU A 244 -5.08 -5.39 7.01
CA GLU A 244 -4.19 -4.23 7.04
C GLU A 244 -3.02 -4.46 7.98
N LYS A 245 -3.27 -4.89 9.22
CA LYS A 245 -2.21 -5.18 10.20
C LYS A 245 -1.23 -6.21 9.69
N ARG A 246 -1.73 -7.26 9.05
CA ARG A 246 -0.88 -8.30 8.45
C ARG A 246 0.01 -7.75 7.35
N ALA A 247 -0.53 -6.92 6.45
CA ALA A 247 0.25 -6.29 5.38
C ALA A 247 1.31 -5.34 5.93
N MET A 248 0.95 -4.51 6.92
CA MET A 248 1.89 -3.63 7.61
C MET A 248 2.99 -4.41 8.33
N ALA A 249 2.64 -5.52 8.99
CA ALA A 249 3.60 -6.41 9.68
C ALA A 249 4.60 -7.02 8.68
N ALA A 250 4.15 -7.50 7.53
CA ALA A 250 5.01 -8.06 6.49
C ALA A 250 6.03 -7.03 5.96
N VAL A 251 5.60 -5.79 5.76
CA VAL A 251 6.51 -4.70 5.35
C VAL A 251 7.45 -4.37 6.50
N ALA A 252 6.96 -4.15 7.73
CA ALA A 252 7.77 -3.76 8.88
C ALA A 252 8.88 -4.78 9.19
N ALA A 253 8.59 -6.08 9.05
CA ALA A 253 9.55 -7.16 9.23
C ALA A 253 10.75 -7.07 8.27
N SER A 254 10.55 -6.48 7.09
CA SER A 254 11.62 -6.28 6.08
C SER A 254 12.38 -4.95 6.24
N CYS A 255 12.05 -4.14 7.24
CA CYS A 255 12.51 -2.76 7.39
C CYS A 255 13.29 -2.51 8.70
N PRO A 256 14.41 -3.22 8.97
CA PRO A 256 15.06 -3.19 10.28
C PRO A 256 15.66 -1.82 10.67
N ALA A 257 15.92 -0.96 9.70
CA ALA A 257 16.54 0.36 9.91
C ALA A 257 15.55 1.54 9.78
N GLN A 258 14.25 1.27 9.56
CA GLN A 258 13.27 2.33 9.36
C GLN A 258 12.83 2.94 10.70
N PRO A 259 13.14 4.24 10.97
CA PRO A 259 12.63 4.93 12.15
C PRO A 259 11.14 5.25 11.99
N LEU A 260 10.47 5.41 13.14
CA LEU A 260 9.14 6.03 13.14
C LEU A 260 9.28 7.55 12.93
N PRO A 261 8.45 8.17 12.08
CA PRO A 261 8.39 9.61 11.97
C PRO A 261 7.95 10.23 13.31
N ALA A 262 8.63 11.31 13.71
CA ALA A 262 8.16 12.13 14.82
C ALA A 262 6.86 12.84 14.40
N GLY A 263 5.84 12.80 15.24
CA GLY A 263 4.55 13.48 15.03
C GLY A 263 4.57 14.90 15.50
#